data_088c24dba4671db77582fe0ece28637a
#
_entry.id   088c24dba4671db77582fe0ece28637a
#
_cell.length_a   1.000
_cell.length_b   1.000
_cell.length_c   1.000
_cell.angle_alpha   90.00
_cell.angle_beta   90.00
_cell.angle_gamma   90.00
#
_symmetry.space_group_name_H-M   'P 1'
#
loop_
_entity.id
_entity.type
_entity.pdbx_description
1 polymer ?
#
loop_
_entity_poly.entity_id
_entity_poly.type
_entity_poly.pdbx_seq_one_letter_code
_entity_poly.pdbx_strand_id
1 'polypeptide(L)'
;MELTINDIVRIFVVPEETVNNWIEKKGMPCIKANEQYRFNYIELLDWALKTKIQLTPEVLSLGDRENHAAGIVYQAIKNGHIHYDIPGDNREKVLKSIIELLPLPPKSNKESLWQMLAAREKIMSTALGNGIAIPHVRNPVVLNIDQPSITLCFLKNPIDFKAVDGKPVFIVFTLLSPSVKKHLAILSRLAFCLQNAKLQKYLHAQAAQEQIMAEIRILESKLSAVPNENGKETDRL
;
A
#
# COMPACT_ATOMS: atom_id res chain seq x y z
N MET A 1 8.13 9.74 6.72
CA MET A 1 9.30 9.17 7.43
C MET A 1 10.43 9.11 6.44
N GLU A 2 11.55 9.71 6.77
CA GLU A 2 12.78 9.63 5.97
C GLU A 2 13.65 8.49 6.49
N LEU A 3 14.20 7.70 5.57
CA LEU A 3 15.07 6.57 5.84
C LEU A 3 16.48 6.83 5.31
N THR A 4 17.47 6.20 5.92
CA THR A 4 18.88 6.19 5.50
C THR A 4 19.20 4.92 4.72
N ILE A 5 20.38 4.83 4.09
CA ILE A 5 20.89 3.59 3.48
C ILE A 5 20.90 2.44 4.49
N ASN A 6 21.36 2.68 5.72
CA ASN A 6 21.41 1.67 6.77
C ASN A 6 20.01 1.12 7.12
N ASP A 7 18.99 1.99 7.07
CA ASP A 7 17.61 1.54 7.25
C ASP A 7 17.17 0.63 6.09
N ILE A 8 17.53 0.98 4.84
CA ILE A 8 17.20 0.17 3.66
C ILE A 8 17.88 -1.19 3.70
N VAL A 9 19.17 -1.23 4.05
CA VAL A 9 19.95 -2.49 4.24
C VAL A 9 19.23 -3.41 5.24
N ARG A 10 18.77 -2.85 6.36
CA ARG A 10 18.06 -3.61 7.41
C ARG A 10 16.67 -4.05 6.96
N ILE A 11 15.92 -3.16 6.28
CA ILE A 11 14.55 -3.38 5.83
C ILE A 11 14.46 -4.51 4.81
N PHE A 12 15.36 -4.50 3.83
CA PHE A 12 15.33 -5.49 2.74
C PHE A 12 16.28 -6.67 2.99
N VAL A 13 17.03 -6.64 4.10
CA VAL A 13 18.03 -7.67 4.45
C VAL A 13 19.01 -7.91 3.29
N VAL A 14 19.58 -6.83 2.77
CA VAL A 14 20.51 -6.84 1.63
C VAL A 14 21.78 -6.05 1.94
N PRO A 15 22.93 -6.34 1.30
CA PRO A 15 24.13 -5.52 1.41
C PRO A 15 23.93 -4.12 0.85
N GLU A 16 24.70 -3.14 1.35
CA GLU A 16 24.67 -1.75 0.87
C GLU A 16 24.98 -1.64 -0.63
N GLU A 17 25.86 -2.47 -1.16
CA GLU A 17 26.15 -2.55 -2.59
C GLU A 17 24.90 -2.84 -3.42
N THR A 18 24.00 -3.70 -2.92
CA THR A 18 22.72 -3.99 -3.56
C THR A 18 21.82 -2.76 -3.58
N VAL A 19 21.80 -1.98 -2.49
CA VAL A 19 21.04 -0.72 -2.41
C VAL A 19 21.54 0.28 -3.44
N ASN A 20 22.86 0.47 -3.52
CA ASN A 20 23.48 1.35 -4.52
C ASN A 20 23.16 0.92 -5.96
N ASN A 21 23.20 -0.39 -6.24
CA ASN A 21 22.79 -0.93 -7.54
C ASN A 21 21.31 -0.66 -7.84
N TRP A 22 20.43 -0.73 -6.84
CA TRP A 22 19.01 -0.40 -7.02
C TRP A 22 18.80 1.07 -7.32
N ILE A 23 19.55 1.97 -6.67
CA ILE A 23 19.52 3.40 -6.97
C ILE A 23 19.94 3.66 -8.43
N GLU A 24 21.08 3.11 -8.84
CA GLU A 24 21.67 3.38 -10.14
C GLU A 24 20.95 2.70 -11.30
N LYS A 25 20.54 1.43 -11.14
CA LYS A 25 20.04 0.61 -12.24
C LYS A 25 18.56 0.31 -12.21
N LYS A 26 17.91 0.39 -11.05
CA LYS A 26 16.48 0.09 -10.90
C LYS A 26 15.61 1.31 -10.56
N GLY A 27 16.21 2.51 -10.56
CA GLY A 27 15.48 3.74 -10.31
C GLY A 27 14.84 3.80 -8.92
N MET A 28 15.52 3.29 -7.88
CA MET A 28 15.06 3.40 -6.50
C MET A 28 14.92 4.87 -6.13
N PRO A 29 13.74 5.34 -5.68
CA PRO A 29 13.53 6.75 -5.38
C PRO A 29 14.35 7.18 -4.16
N CYS A 30 15.19 8.20 -4.35
CA CYS A 30 16.01 8.77 -3.28
C CYS A 30 16.27 10.25 -3.55
N ILE A 31 16.63 10.98 -2.49
CA ILE A 31 17.14 12.34 -2.54
C ILE A 31 18.56 12.31 -1.99
N LYS A 32 19.52 12.94 -2.66
CA LYS A 32 20.88 13.11 -2.16
C LYS A 32 20.97 14.44 -1.42
N ALA A 33 21.12 14.40 -0.10
CA ALA A 33 21.28 15.58 0.75
C ALA A 33 22.58 15.44 1.56
N ASN A 34 23.47 16.45 1.50
CA ASN A 34 24.76 16.46 2.21
C ASN A 34 25.56 15.16 1.97
N GLU A 35 25.66 14.73 0.71
CA GLU A 35 26.33 13.50 0.27
C GLU A 35 25.71 12.19 0.79
N GLN A 36 24.60 12.25 1.51
CA GLN A 36 23.89 11.09 2.00
C GLN A 36 22.58 10.89 1.25
N TYR A 37 22.26 9.62 0.92
CA TYR A 37 20.97 9.27 0.37
C TYR A 37 19.88 9.27 1.47
N ARG A 38 18.73 9.84 1.12
CA ARG A 38 17.50 9.85 1.93
C ARG A 38 16.37 9.25 1.11
N PHE A 39 15.55 8.43 1.74
CA PHE A 39 14.47 7.71 1.07
C PHE A 39 13.14 8.03 1.74
N ASN A 40 12.12 8.28 0.92
CA ASN A 40 10.75 8.38 1.41
C ASN A 40 10.14 6.96 1.48
N TYR A 41 9.65 6.58 2.66
CA TYR A 41 9.15 5.22 2.89
C TYR A 41 7.98 4.82 1.97
N ILE A 42 7.06 5.75 1.68
CA ILE A 42 5.91 5.48 0.79
C ILE A 42 6.40 5.23 -0.64
N GLU A 43 7.28 6.10 -1.14
CA GLU A 43 7.85 5.98 -2.50
C GLU A 43 8.68 4.69 -2.64
N LEU A 44 9.35 4.30 -1.56
CA LEU A 44 10.11 3.07 -1.50
C LEU A 44 9.21 1.82 -1.59
N LEU A 45 8.10 1.80 -0.87
CA LEU A 45 7.12 0.70 -0.95
C LEU A 45 6.51 0.61 -2.34
N ASP A 46 6.08 1.74 -2.92
CA ASP A 46 5.57 1.80 -4.28
C ASP A 46 6.59 1.24 -5.29
N TRP A 47 7.85 1.63 -5.15
CA TRP A 47 8.93 1.16 -6.01
C TRP A 47 9.19 -0.34 -5.83
N ALA A 48 9.28 -0.83 -4.61
CA ALA A 48 9.50 -2.24 -4.32
C ALA A 48 8.41 -3.13 -4.91
N LEU A 49 7.15 -2.71 -4.81
CA LEU A 49 6.01 -3.41 -5.41
C LEU A 49 6.10 -3.44 -6.94
N LYS A 50 6.40 -2.31 -7.57
CA LYS A 50 6.52 -2.18 -9.03
C LYS A 50 7.67 -3.00 -9.60
N THR A 51 8.78 -3.05 -8.88
CA THR A 51 9.98 -3.82 -9.27
C THR A 51 9.95 -5.27 -8.81
N LYS A 52 8.85 -5.70 -8.16
CA LYS A 52 8.65 -7.06 -7.61
C LYS A 52 9.75 -7.47 -6.63
N ILE A 53 10.33 -6.52 -5.92
CA ILE A 53 11.26 -6.80 -4.83
C ILE A 53 10.44 -7.31 -3.65
N GLN A 54 10.84 -8.47 -3.11
CA GLN A 54 10.14 -9.11 -2.01
C GLN A 54 10.20 -8.24 -0.76
N LEU A 55 9.04 -7.96 -0.19
CA LEU A 55 8.93 -7.27 1.09
C LEU A 55 9.15 -8.27 2.22
N THR A 56 10.04 -7.93 3.13
CA THR A 56 10.33 -8.75 4.30
C THR A 56 9.45 -8.33 5.49
N PRO A 57 9.26 -9.16 6.52
CA PRO A 57 8.54 -8.77 7.72
C PRO A 57 9.12 -7.51 8.41
N GLU A 58 10.42 -7.26 8.26
CA GLU A 58 11.12 -6.09 8.80
C GLU A 58 10.60 -4.78 8.18
N VAL A 59 10.25 -4.79 6.88
CA VAL A 59 9.58 -3.66 6.21
C VAL A 59 8.30 -3.29 6.95
N LEU A 60 7.56 -4.28 7.40
CA LEU A 60 6.29 -4.11 8.08
C LEU A 60 6.43 -3.52 9.48
N SER A 61 7.55 -3.81 10.16
CA SER A 61 7.83 -3.33 11.52
C SER A 61 8.12 -1.82 11.61
N LEU A 62 8.54 -1.19 10.51
CA LEU A 62 8.85 0.25 10.49
C LEU A 62 7.63 1.14 10.63
N GLY A 63 6.49 0.70 10.09
CA GLY A 63 5.22 1.42 10.24
C GLY A 63 4.58 1.22 11.61
N ASP A 64 4.97 0.18 12.37
CA ASP A 64 4.16 -0.30 13.48
C ASP A 64 4.94 -0.94 14.64
N ARG A 65 5.94 -0.22 15.17
CA ARG A 65 6.68 -0.69 16.36
C ARG A 65 5.81 -0.89 17.62
N GLU A 66 4.60 -0.36 17.66
CA GLU A 66 3.72 -0.38 18.84
C GLU A 66 2.38 -1.11 18.63
N ASN A 67 2.02 -1.46 17.41
CA ASN A 67 0.71 -2.05 17.09
C ASN A 67 0.88 -3.35 16.29
N HIS A 68 1.17 -4.44 16.95
CA HIS A 68 1.08 -5.80 16.39
C HIS A 68 -0.39 -6.24 16.20
N ALA A 69 -1.29 -5.31 15.92
CA ALA A 69 -2.69 -5.63 15.69
C ALA A 69 -2.80 -6.50 14.43
N ALA A 70 -2.96 -7.81 14.65
CA ALA A 70 -3.34 -8.73 13.59
C ALA A 70 -4.64 -8.24 12.93
N GLY A 71 -4.70 -8.28 11.60
CA GLY A 71 -5.94 -8.02 10.88
C GLY A 71 -6.22 -6.54 10.57
N ILE A 72 -5.21 -5.66 10.51
CA ILE A 72 -5.46 -4.24 10.19
C ILE A 72 -5.94 -4.03 8.75
N VAL A 73 -5.44 -4.81 7.78
CA VAL A 73 -5.91 -4.76 6.37
C VAL A 73 -7.31 -5.35 6.28
N TYR A 74 -7.54 -6.50 6.94
CA TYR A 74 -8.86 -7.12 7.03
C TYR A 74 -9.89 -6.12 7.57
N GLN A 75 -9.59 -5.47 8.70
CA GLN A 75 -10.50 -4.50 9.32
C GLN A 75 -10.67 -3.26 8.44
N ALA A 76 -9.62 -2.77 7.80
CA ALA A 76 -9.71 -1.64 6.88
C ALA A 76 -10.60 -1.95 5.67
N ILE A 77 -10.51 -3.15 5.08
CA ILE A 77 -11.41 -3.56 3.99
C ILE A 77 -12.84 -3.74 4.51
N LYS A 78 -13.03 -4.27 5.71
CA LYS A 78 -14.35 -4.37 6.33
C LYS A 78 -15.01 -2.98 6.50
N ASN A 79 -14.21 -1.97 6.85
CA ASN A 79 -14.69 -0.58 6.97
C ASN A 79 -14.98 0.07 5.61
N GLY A 80 -14.23 -0.28 4.55
CA GLY A 80 -14.34 0.35 3.23
C GLY A 80 -15.13 -0.44 2.19
N HIS A 81 -15.47 -1.68 2.51
CA HIS A 81 -16.25 -2.62 1.68
C HIS A 81 -15.58 -3.05 0.36
N ILE A 82 -16.19 -4.04 -0.28
CA ILE A 82 -15.81 -4.57 -1.60
C ILE A 82 -16.96 -4.30 -2.57
N HIS A 83 -16.65 -3.71 -3.72
CA HIS A 83 -17.62 -3.33 -4.74
C HIS A 83 -17.23 -3.92 -6.09
N TYR A 84 -18.22 -4.33 -6.87
CA TYR A 84 -18.06 -4.93 -8.18
C TYR A 84 -18.70 -4.04 -9.25
N ASP A 85 -18.31 -4.23 -10.52
CA ASP A 85 -18.88 -3.58 -11.68
C ASP A 85 -18.80 -2.03 -11.64
N ILE A 86 -17.71 -1.48 -11.09
CA ILE A 86 -17.55 -0.03 -10.99
C ILE A 86 -17.42 0.59 -12.38
N PRO A 87 -18.28 1.56 -12.72
CA PRO A 87 -18.27 2.16 -14.04
C PRO A 87 -17.14 3.20 -14.19
N GLY A 88 -16.68 3.36 -15.43
CA GLY A 88 -15.72 4.37 -15.87
C GLY A 88 -14.92 3.86 -17.05
N ASP A 89 -14.57 4.77 -17.97
CA ASP A 89 -13.82 4.49 -19.19
C ASP A 89 -12.39 5.07 -19.14
N ASN A 90 -12.10 5.82 -18.10
CA ASN A 90 -10.80 6.41 -17.84
C ASN A 90 -10.56 6.60 -16.35
N ARG A 91 -9.31 6.91 -15.99
CA ARG A 91 -8.85 7.08 -14.61
C ARG A 91 -9.66 8.11 -13.82
N GLU A 92 -9.99 9.25 -14.44
CA GLU A 92 -10.73 10.33 -13.79
C GLU A 92 -12.15 9.88 -13.42
N LYS A 93 -12.87 9.30 -14.36
CA LYS A 93 -14.25 8.83 -14.13
C LYS A 93 -14.30 7.70 -13.12
N VAL A 94 -13.35 6.75 -13.19
CA VAL A 94 -13.23 5.67 -12.20
C VAL A 94 -12.97 6.21 -10.81
N LEU A 95 -12.03 7.14 -10.63
CA LEU A 95 -11.76 7.75 -9.31
C LEU A 95 -12.98 8.49 -8.77
N LYS A 96 -13.74 9.21 -9.62
CA LYS A 96 -15.00 9.86 -9.22
C LYS A 96 -16.04 8.83 -8.77
N SER A 97 -16.23 7.75 -9.53
CA SER A 97 -17.16 6.67 -9.14
C SER A 97 -16.79 6.02 -7.81
N ILE A 98 -15.49 5.79 -7.58
CA ILE A 98 -14.99 5.21 -6.32
C ILE A 98 -15.24 6.15 -5.14
N ILE A 99 -14.99 7.46 -5.30
CA ILE A 99 -15.17 8.44 -4.22
C ILE A 99 -16.61 8.47 -3.70
N GLU A 100 -17.60 8.19 -4.55
CA GLU A 100 -19.01 8.11 -4.12
C GLU A 100 -19.27 6.93 -3.16
N LEU A 101 -18.43 5.90 -3.21
CA LEU A 101 -18.54 4.68 -2.40
C LEU A 101 -17.70 4.73 -1.11
N LEU A 102 -16.80 5.72 -0.98
CA LEU A 102 -15.90 5.79 0.18
C LEU A 102 -16.68 6.11 1.47
N PRO A 103 -16.34 5.47 2.60
CA PRO A 103 -16.95 5.73 3.91
C PRO A 103 -16.43 7.04 4.51
N LEU A 104 -16.83 8.15 3.90
CA LEU A 104 -16.42 9.49 4.32
C LEU A 104 -17.39 10.08 5.35
N PRO A 105 -16.90 10.92 6.29
CA PRO A 105 -17.77 11.70 7.16
C PRO A 105 -18.79 12.56 6.36
N PRO A 106 -20.01 12.80 6.88
CA PRO A 106 -21.09 13.43 6.12
C PRO A 106 -20.77 14.82 5.52
N LYS A 107 -19.79 15.54 6.08
CA LYS A 107 -19.36 16.87 5.63
C LYS A 107 -18.07 16.85 4.81
N SER A 108 -17.59 15.68 4.39
CA SER A 108 -16.37 15.57 3.61
C SER A 108 -16.52 16.20 2.23
N ASN A 109 -15.52 16.97 1.83
CA ASN A 109 -15.47 17.56 0.48
C ASN A 109 -14.93 16.52 -0.50
N LYS A 110 -15.83 15.82 -1.20
CA LYS A 110 -15.51 14.81 -2.20
C LYS A 110 -14.70 15.36 -3.37
N GLU A 111 -14.97 16.58 -3.79
CA GLU A 111 -14.22 17.23 -4.87
C GLU A 111 -12.77 17.50 -4.46
N SER A 112 -12.56 17.98 -3.24
CA SER A 112 -11.21 18.16 -2.70
C SER A 112 -10.45 16.83 -2.60
N LEU A 113 -11.13 15.76 -2.18
CA LEU A 113 -10.52 14.41 -2.14
C LEU A 113 -10.14 13.94 -3.55
N TRP A 114 -11.03 14.15 -4.53
CA TRP A 114 -10.72 13.82 -5.93
C TRP A 114 -9.49 14.57 -6.43
N GLN A 115 -9.40 15.87 -6.17
CA GLN A 115 -8.24 16.68 -6.55
C GLN A 115 -6.95 16.17 -5.93
N MET A 116 -6.97 15.77 -4.64
CA MET A 116 -5.82 15.20 -3.96
C MET A 116 -5.38 13.86 -4.54
N LEU A 117 -6.32 12.95 -4.82
CA LEU A 117 -6.03 11.66 -5.46
C LEU A 117 -5.51 11.85 -6.88
N ALA A 118 -6.14 12.73 -7.67
CA ALA A 118 -5.73 13.03 -9.03
C ALA A 118 -4.34 13.70 -9.09
N ALA A 119 -4.03 14.62 -8.16
CA ALA A 119 -2.72 15.24 -8.05
C ALA A 119 -1.63 14.21 -7.69
N ARG A 120 -1.92 13.29 -6.76
CA ARG A 120 -1.00 12.20 -6.42
C ARG A 120 -0.73 11.29 -7.61
N GLU A 121 -1.76 10.93 -8.34
CA GLU A 121 -1.69 10.05 -9.50
C GLU A 121 -0.94 10.68 -10.70
N LYS A 122 -0.97 12.01 -10.83
CA LYS A 122 -0.20 12.75 -11.85
C LYS A 122 1.31 12.72 -11.59
N ILE A 123 1.73 12.73 -10.34
CA ILE A 123 3.16 12.69 -9.97
C ILE A 123 3.77 11.34 -10.35
N MET A 124 3.10 10.26 -9.97
CA MET A 124 3.52 8.88 -10.26
C MET A 124 2.30 7.97 -10.17
N SER A 125 2.09 7.11 -11.16
CA SER A 125 0.99 6.17 -11.12
C SER A 125 1.04 5.27 -9.89
N THR A 126 -0.10 5.10 -9.24
CA THR A 126 -0.29 4.16 -8.12
C THR A 126 -0.58 2.73 -8.59
N ALA A 127 -0.53 2.47 -9.89
CA ALA A 127 -0.65 1.13 -10.43
C ALA A 127 0.60 0.30 -10.14
N LEU A 128 0.40 -0.87 -9.55
CA LEU A 128 1.46 -1.80 -9.15
C LEU A 128 1.83 -2.80 -10.25
N GLY A 129 1.08 -2.83 -11.34
CA GLY A 129 1.10 -3.90 -12.32
C GLY A 129 0.09 -5.01 -12.00
N ASN A 130 0.04 -6.04 -12.84
CA ASN A 130 -0.91 -7.15 -12.74
C ASN A 130 -2.38 -6.69 -12.62
N GLY A 131 -2.74 -5.56 -13.23
CA GLY A 131 -4.11 -5.05 -13.21
C GLY A 131 -4.55 -4.39 -11.89
N ILE A 132 -3.64 -4.12 -10.95
CA ILE A 132 -3.92 -3.59 -9.62
C ILE A 132 -3.41 -2.15 -9.49
N ALA A 133 -4.21 -1.27 -8.87
CA ALA A 133 -3.79 0.05 -8.44
C ALA A 133 -4.20 0.32 -6.97
N ILE A 134 -3.42 1.16 -6.27
CA ILE A 134 -3.70 1.58 -4.89
C ILE A 134 -3.75 3.12 -4.81
N PRO A 135 -4.79 3.79 -5.31
CA PRO A 135 -4.95 5.22 -5.12
C PRO A 135 -5.04 5.59 -3.65
N HIS A 136 -4.20 6.54 -3.23
CA HIS A 136 -4.17 7.06 -1.86
C HIS A 136 -3.72 8.51 -1.85
N VAL A 137 -4.08 9.27 -0.84
CA VAL A 137 -3.62 10.64 -0.66
C VAL A 137 -2.21 10.66 -0.05
N ARG A 138 -1.39 11.63 -0.46
CA ARG A 138 -0.01 11.77 0.07
C ARG A 138 0.00 12.18 1.55
N ASN A 139 -0.96 13.00 1.97
CA ASN A 139 -1.12 13.40 3.36
C ASN A 139 -2.52 13.02 3.86
N PRO A 140 -2.65 11.89 4.59
CA PRO A 140 -3.96 11.39 5.03
C PRO A 140 -4.62 12.23 6.11
N VAL A 141 -3.87 13.04 6.86
CA VAL A 141 -4.37 13.80 8.02
C VAL A 141 -5.45 14.82 7.64
N VAL A 142 -5.42 15.34 6.42
CA VAL A 142 -6.41 16.33 5.92
C VAL A 142 -7.83 15.77 5.77
N LEU A 143 -8.03 14.44 5.84
CA LEU A 143 -9.34 13.83 5.59
C LEU A 143 -10.24 13.79 6.83
N ASN A 144 -9.68 14.04 8.02
CA ASN A 144 -10.39 14.04 9.30
C ASN A 144 -11.30 12.82 9.50
N ILE A 145 -10.75 11.64 9.19
CA ILE A 145 -11.41 10.34 9.38
C ILE A 145 -10.93 9.68 10.68
N ASP A 146 -11.80 8.96 11.38
CA ASP A 146 -11.48 8.33 12.67
C ASP A 146 -10.83 6.97 12.52
N GLN A 147 -11.28 6.19 11.54
CA GLN A 147 -10.83 4.82 11.32
C GLN A 147 -10.27 4.65 9.89
N PRO A 148 -9.21 3.85 9.73
CA PRO A 148 -8.72 3.55 8.40
C PRO A 148 -9.72 2.70 7.63
N SER A 149 -9.77 2.91 6.31
CA SER A 149 -10.56 2.09 5.40
C SER A 149 -9.82 1.81 4.10
N ILE A 150 -10.08 0.64 3.53
CA ILE A 150 -9.70 0.26 2.19
C ILE A 150 -10.97 -0.10 1.44
N THR A 151 -11.31 0.66 0.41
CA THR A 151 -12.40 0.32 -0.50
C THR A 151 -11.81 -0.43 -1.67
N LEU A 152 -12.15 -1.72 -1.79
CA LEU A 152 -11.76 -2.57 -2.91
C LEU A 152 -12.82 -2.50 -3.99
N CYS A 153 -12.43 -2.10 -5.19
CA CYS A 153 -13.30 -1.96 -6.34
C CYS A 153 -12.83 -2.80 -7.51
N PHE A 154 -13.72 -3.62 -8.06
CA PHE A 154 -13.54 -4.30 -9.32
C PHE A 154 -14.21 -3.47 -10.43
N LEU A 155 -13.43 -3.04 -11.41
CA LEU A 155 -13.93 -2.20 -12.49
C LEU A 155 -14.70 -3.03 -13.52
N LYS A 156 -15.78 -2.47 -14.03
CA LYS A 156 -16.55 -3.08 -15.12
C LYS A 156 -15.70 -3.26 -16.39
N ASN A 157 -14.86 -2.27 -16.70
CA ASN A 157 -13.96 -2.31 -17.82
C ASN A 157 -12.53 -1.98 -17.34
N PRO A 158 -11.51 -2.73 -17.77
CA PRO A 158 -10.11 -2.39 -17.50
C PRO A 158 -9.74 -1.03 -18.13
N ILE A 159 -8.98 -0.21 -17.43
CA ILE A 159 -8.56 1.13 -17.88
C ILE A 159 -7.06 1.35 -17.80
N ASP A 160 -6.54 2.26 -18.62
CA ASP A 160 -5.13 2.66 -18.58
C ASP A 160 -4.84 3.55 -17.36
N PHE A 161 -4.14 2.98 -16.39
CA PHE A 161 -3.61 3.67 -15.22
C PHE A 161 -2.13 4.08 -15.37
N LYS A 162 -1.54 3.89 -16.55
CA LYS A 162 -0.10 4.06 -16.78
C LYS A 162 0.74 3.15 -15.88
N ALA A 163 0.33 1.89 -15.77
CA ALA A 163 1.08 0.87 -15.04
C ALA A 163 2.45 0.63 -15.69
N VAL A 164 3.47 0.33 -14.87
CA VAL A 164 4.84 0.08 -15.35
C VAL A 164 4.90 -1.14 -16.29
N ASP A 165 4.04 -2.13 -16.10
CA ASP A 165 3.96 -3.33 -16.95
C ASP A 165 3.06 -3.15 -18.20
N GLY A 166 2.55 -1.94 -18.44
CA GLY A 166 1.68 -1.59 -19.56
C GLY A 166 0.30 -2.25 -19.55
N LYS A 167 -0.04 -3.00 -18.52
CA LYS A 167 -1.34 -3.68 -18.42
C LYS A 167 -2.42 -2.75 -17.90
N PRO A 168 -3.65 -2.86 -18.40
CA PRO A 168 -4.78 -2.10 -17.87
C PRO A 168 -5.14 -2.57 -16.46
N VAL A 169 -5.60 -1.61 -15.64
CA VAL A 169 -6.05 -1.84 -14.26
C VAL A 169 -7.54 -2.14 -14.24
N PHE A 170 -7.92 -3.13 -13.45
CA PHE A 170 -9.32 -3.50 -13.20
C PHE A 170 -9.61 -3.81 -11.73
N ILE A 171 -8.59 -3.73 -10.87
CA ILE A 171 -8.67 -3.90 -9.41
C ILE A 171 -8.10 -2.65 -8.76
N VAL A 172 -8.89 -1.97 -7.94
CA VAL A 172 -8.50 -0.70 -7.30
C VAL A 172 -8.72 -0.79 -5.80
N PHE A 173 -7.66 -0.58 -5.03
CA PHE A 173 -7.70 -0.48 -3.56
C PHE A 173 -7.53 1.00 -3.18
N THR A 174 -8.61 1.68 -2.81
CA THR A 174 -8.53 3.07 -2.36
C THR A 174 -8.33 3.11 -0.85
N LEU A 175 -7.18 3.61 -0.41
CA LEU A 175 -6.78 3.66 0.99
C LEU A 175 -7.04 5.05 1.57
N LEU A 176 -7.83 5.10 2.65
CA LEU A 176 -8.00 6.26 3.52
C LEU A 176 -7.48 5.94 4.92
N SER A 177 -6.81 6.89 5.57
CA SER A 177 -6.22 6.67 6.89
C SER A 177 -6.23 7.95 7.73
N PRO A 178 -6.42 7.86 9.07
CA PRO A 178 -6.47 9.02 9.95
C PRO A 178 -5.09 9.61 10.29
N SER A 179 -4.02 8.87 10.03
CA SER A 179 -2.66 9.33 10.31
C SER A 179 -1.64 8.72 9.37
N VAL A 180 -0.49 9.37 9.23
CA VAL A 180 0.64 8.88 8.43
C VAL A 180 1.12 7.51 8.94
N LYS A 181 1.21 7.32 10.27
CA LYS A 181 1.65 6.05 10.88
C LYS A 181 0.72 4.90 10.48
N LYS A 182 -0.61 5.06 10.66
CA LYS A 182 -1.60 4.04 10.25
C LYS A 182 -1.62 3.81 8.75
N HIS A 183 -1.42 4.88 7.96
CA HIS A 183 -1.32 4.78 6.51
C HIS A 183 -0.18 3.87 6.08
N LEU A 184 1.02 4.10 6.61
CA LEU A 184 2.20 3.29 6.30
C LEU A 184 2.03 1.83 6.72
N ALA A 185 1.52 1.59 7.92
CA ALA A 185 1.29 0.25 8.44
C ALA A 185 0.32 -0.55 7.55
N ILE A 186 -0.77 0.06 7.11
CA ILE A 186 -1.76 -0.60 6.25
C ILE A 186 -1.21 -0.81 4.84
N LEU A 187 -0.57 0.21 4.26
CA LEU A 187 -0.02 0.14 2.91
C LEU A 187 1.03 -0.97 2.78
N SER A 188 1.95 -1.07 3.75
CA SER A 188 2.98 -2.11 3.75
C SER A 188 2.39 -3.52 3.89
N ARG A 189 1.41 -3.71 4.78
CA ARG A 189 0.74 -5.01 4.96
C ARG A 189 -0.13 -5.39 3.76
N LEU A 190 -0.85 -4.43 3.18
CA LEU A 190 -1.59 -4.66 1.94
C LEU A 190 -0.64 -5.07 0.82
N ALA A 191 0.48 -4.36 0.69
CA ALA A 191 1.52 -4.67 -0.28
C ALA A 191 2.06 -6.11 -0.12
N PHE A 192 2.32 -6.54 1.10
CA PHE A 192 2.70 -7.91 1.40
C PHE A 192 1.60 -8.92 1.00
N CYS A 193 0.36 -8.67 1.36
CA CYS A 193 -0.76 -9.53 0.99
C CYS A 193 -0.90 -9.67 -0.54
N LEU A 194 -0.73 -8.56 -1.27
CA LEU A 194 -0.83 -8.54 -2.73
C LEU A 194 0.30 -9.27 -3.46
N GLN A 195 1.40 -9.63 -2.79
CA GLN A 195 2.43 -10.50 -3.37
C GLN A 195 2.05 -11.99 -3.33
N ASN A 196 1.01 -12.37 -2.58
CA ASN A 196 0.58 -13.75 -2.48
C ASN A 196 -0.17 -14.21 -3.73
N ALA A 197 0.31 -15.28 -4.37
CA ALA A 197 -0.26 -15.80 -5.63
C ALA A 197 -1.72 -16.26 -5.49
N LYS A 198 -2.11 -16.83 -4.34
CA LYS A 198 -3.48 -17.30 -4.11
C LYS A 198 -4.45 -16.13 -3.98
N LEU A 199 -4.06 -15.08 -3.24
CA LEU A 199 -4.86 -13.86 -3.17
C LEU A 199 -4.99 -13.19 -4.54
N GLN A 200 -3.89 -13.09 -5.31
CA GLN A 200 -3.96 -12.57 -6.67
C GLN A 200 -4.92 -13.35 -7.55
N LYS A 201 -4.91 -14.70 -7.46
CA LYS A 201 -5.86 -15.54 -8.19
C LYS A 201 -7.32 -15.21 -7.82
N TYR A 202 -7.63 -15.03 -6.54
CA TYR A 202 -8.97 -14.65 -6.11
C TYR A 202 -9.37 -13.25 -6.61
N LEU A 203 -8.45 -12.29 -6.53
CA LEU A 203 -8.69 -10.93 -7.02
C LEU A 203 -8.94 -10.91 -8.54
N HIS A 204 -8.12 -11.59 -9.32
CA HIS A 204 -8.28 -11.68 -10.79
C HIS A 204 -9.55 -12.41 -11.20
N ALA A 205 -9.98 -13.40 -10.44
CA ALA A 205 -11.24 -14.10 -10.66
C ALA A 205 -12.47 -13.32 -10.14
N GLN A 206 -12.27 -12.14 -9.54
CA GLN A 206 -13.32 -11.38 -8.86
C GLN A 206 -14.14 -12.27 -7.91
N ALA A 207 -13.42 -13.09 -7.14
CA ALA A 207 -14.01 -14.09 -6.27
C ALA A 207 -14.96 -13.45 -5.23
N ALA A 208 -15.82 -14.28 -4.63
CA ALA A 208 -16.72 -13.83 -3.58
C ALA A 208 -15.96 -13.16 -2.43
N GLN A 209 -16.58 -12.13 -1.84
CA GLN A 209 -16.01 -11.33 -0.76
C GLN A 209 -15.45 -12.19 0.38
N GLU A 210 -16.16 -13.24 0.77
CA GLU A 210 -15.76 -14.15 1.85
C GLU A 210 -14.43 -14.85 1.56
N GLN A 211 -14.18 -15.24 0.31
CA GLN A 211 -12.93 -15.90 -0.09
C GLN A 211 -11.74 -14.92 -0.05
N ILE A 212 -11.92 -13.70 -0.55
CA ILE A 212 -10.90 -12.64 -0.52
C ILE A 212 -10.58 -12.30 0.93
N MET A 213 -11.59 -12.06 1.75
CA MET A 213 -11.43 -11.67 3.16
C MET A 213 -10.79 -12.77 4.01
N ALA A 214 -11.18 -14.03 3.78
CA ALA A 214 -10.58 -15.18 4.48
C ALA A 214 -9.08 -15.30 4.15
N GLU A 215 -8.69 -15.15 2.89
CA GLU A 215 -7.28 -15.23 2.50
C GLU A 215 -6.44 -14.08 3.08
N ILE A 216 -6.96 -12.86 3.06
CA ILE A 216 -6.30 -11.70 3.69
C ILE A 216 -6.08 -11.96 5.17
N ARG A 217 -7.08 -12.47 5.89
CA ARG A 217 -6.97 -12.79 7.32
C ARG A 217 -5.88 -13.84 7.59
N ILE A 218 -5.80 -14.88 6.75
CA ILE A 218 -4.75 -15.91 6.84
C ILE A 218 -3.36 -15.30 6.62
N LEU A 219 -3.21 -14.41 5.64
CA LEU A 219 -1.93 -13.77 5.35
C LEU A 219 -1.48 -12.85 6.48
N GLU A 220 -2.39 -12.06 7.04
CA GLU A 220 -2.07 -11.18 8.17
C GLU A 220 -1.72 -11.95 9.45
N SER A 221 -2.36 -13.11 9.70
CA SER A 221 -2.02 -13.94 10.86
C SER A 221 -0.59 -14.47 10.82
N LYS A 222 -0.05 -14.74 9.63
CA LYS A 222 1.34 -15.15 9.44
C LYS A 222 2.34 -14.05 9.78
N LEU A 223 1.98 -12.79 9.55
CA LEU A 223 2.82 -11.64 9.90
C LEU A 223 2.93 -11.41 11.42
N SER A 224 1.89 -11.76 12.16
CA SER A 224 1.86 -11.61 13.61
C SER A 224 2.57 -12.74 14.36
N ALA A 225 2.88 -13.84 13.66
CA ALA A 225 3.51 -15.01 14.24
C ALA A 225 5.06 -14.97 14.21
N VAL A 226 5.68 -13.92 13.65
CA VAL A 226 7.16 -13.77 13.65
C VAL A 226 7.60 -13.31 15.04
N PRO A 227 8.37 -14.13 15.82
CA PRO A 227 8.84 -13.75 17.15
C PRO A 227 9.79 -12.54 17.05
N ASN A 228 9.64 -11.59 17.96
CA ASN A 228 10.61 -10.52 18.18
C ASN A 228 11.90 -11.14 18.74
N GLU A 229 12.90 -11.43 17.92
CA GLU A 229 14.21 -11.93 18.39
C GLU A 229 15.04 -10.87 19.14
N ASN A 230 14.53 -9.68 19.39
CA ASN A 230 15.22 -8.60 20.10
C ASN A 230 14.92 -8.55 21.60
N GLY A 231 14.51 -9.66 22.21
CA GLY A 231 14.22 -9.78 23.65
C GLY A 231 15.17 -10.68 24.40
N LYS A 232 16.48 -10.67 24.09
CA LYS A 232 17.50 -11.29 24.94
C LYS A 232 18.77 -10.44 24.93
N GLU A 233 18.96 -9.68 25.99
CA GLU A 233 20.19 -9.50 26.73
C GLU A 233 20.13 -8.24 27.61
N THR A 234 19.57 -8.38 28.79
CA THR A 234 20.02 -7.67 29.99
C THR A 234 19.48 -8.42 31.21
N ASP A 235 20.06 -9.60 31.44
CA ASP A 235 20.12 -10.20 32.78
C ASP A 235 21.33 -11.09 32.86
N ARG A 236 22.50 -10.49 33.16
CA ARG A 236 23.63 -11.11 33.84
C ARG A 236 24.60 -10.03 34.30
N LEU A 237 24.65 -9.90 35.59
CA LEU A 237 25.64 -9.35 36.51
C LEU A 237 25.21 -8.08 37.21
#